data_6d552fc60b451ae40001b53ae6c4f64a
#
_entry.id   6d552fc60b451ae40001b53ae6c4f64a
#
_cell.length_a   1.000
_cell.length_b   1.000
_cell.length_c   1.000
_cell.angle_alpha   90.00
_cell.angle_beta   90.00
_cell.angle_gamma   90.00
#
_symmetry.space_group_name_H-M   'P 1'
#
loop_
_entity.id
_entity.type
_entity.pdbx_description
1 polymer ?
#
loop_
_entity_poly.entity_id
_entity_poly.type
_entity_poly.pdbx_seq_one_letter_code
_entity_poly.pdbx_strand_id
1 'polypeptide(L)'
;MRRWKLAALFLCLLIGFCFLTSSAFAQTKLNYSVFFPAPHKNAVLATEWAKEIGTRTNGKVQITVFPGGTLTPADKCYDGVVKGISDIGFSVLAYTRGKFPLTEVADLPLGAKSALASTRLINEFYKKFKPKEFDEVKVMYLHGHGPGILHTKKEVKSLQDLKGLKIRCTGLAAKISTQLGATPVAMPMGETYDALSRGVVDGSMAPYEALQGWKWGEVVKFTTEDWGAAYSSGMFVVMNKDKWNALPPDIQQIIEKVNEEYAEKQGKLWDEIDKAGKDYTVGRGNKIVSLSQDENWKWTMAVKPILDDYVKNTKEKGLPGQDALRFCLETLYKIQK
;
A
#
# COMPACT_ATOMS: atom_id res chain seq x y z
N MET A 1 -54.92 20.18 48.45
CA MET A 1 -53.54 19.62 48.57
C MET A 1 -53.30 18.36 47.74
N ARG A 2 -54.24 17.46 47.56
CA ARG A 2 -54.03 16.20 46.81
C ARG A 2 -53.86 16.40 45.27
N ARG A 3 -54.51 17.40 44.67
CA ARG A 3 -54.45 17.70 43.20
C ARG A 3 -53.11 18.32 42.78
N TRP A 4 -52.47 19.08 43.61
CA TRP A 4 -51.16 19.71 43.35
C TRP A 4 -50.01 18.71 43.41
N LYS A 5 -50.12 17.68 44.27
CA LYS A 5 -49.12 16.60 44.33
C LYS A 5 -49.15 15.69 43.12
N LEU A 6 -50.32 15.47 42.53
CA LEU A 6 -50.47 14.70 41.27
C LEU A 6 -49.92 15.46 40.05
N ALA A 7 -50.13 16.79 40.00
CA ALA A 7 -49.58 17.61 38.92
C ALA A 7 -48.05 17.70 38.99
N ALA A 8 -47.45 17.79 40.18
CA ALA A 8 -45.99 17.79 40.35
C ALA A 8 -45.37 16.44 40.01
N LEU A 9 -46.05 15.32 40.28
CA LEU A 9 -45.58 13.99 39.95
C LEU A 9 -45.60 13.75 38.43
N PHE A 10 -46.62 14.26 37.71
CA PHE A 10 -46.74 14.20 36.28
C PHE A 10 -45.69 15.07 35.54
N LEU A 11 -45.36 16.24 36.11
CA LEU A 11 -44.35 17.14 35.57
C LEU A 11 -42.94 16.55 35.73
N CYS A 12 -42.63 15.90 36.87
CA CYS A 12 -41.37 15.19 37.08
C CYS A 12 -41.22 13.97 36.16
N LEU A 13 -42.28 13.23 35.85
CA LEU A 13 -42.28 12.13 34.90
C LEU A 13 -42.08 12.60 33.45
N LEU A 14 -42.66 13.75 33.07
CA LEU A 14 -42.42 14.35 31.72
C LEU A 14 -41.01 14.90 31.60
N ILE A 15 -40.41 15.50 32.59
CA ILE A 15 -39.02 15.98 32.56
C ILE A 15 -38.04 14.81 32.58
N GLY A 16 -38.33 13.73 33.31
CA GLY A 16 -37.51 12.49 33.29
C GLY A 16 -37.52 11.77 31.96
N PHE A 17 -38.60 11.87 31.15
CA PHE A 17 -38.70 11.25 29.83
C PHE A 17 -37.98 12.03 28.73
N CYS A 18 -37.76 13.36 28.91
CA CYS A 18 -37.00 14.18 27.95
C CYS A 18 -35.48 13.96 27.99
N PHE A 19 -34.91 13.33 29.01
CA PHE A 19 -33.47 13.05 29.07
C PHE A 19 -33.04 11.69 28.57
N LEU A 20 -33.97 10.85 28.09
CA LEU A 20 -33.68 9.51 27.56
C LEU A 20 -33.67 9.44 26.03
N THR A 21 -33.71 10.56 25.32
CA THR A 21 -33.38 10.56 23.89
C THR A 21 -31.85 10.50 23.72
N SER A 22 -31.23 9.41 24.17
CA SER A 22 -29.97 9.01 23.61
C SER A 22 -30.21 8.92 22.11
N SER A 23 -29.70 9.88 21.34
CA SER A 23 -29.66 9.78 19.89
C SER A 23 -28.99 8.44 19.58
N ALA A 24 -29.78 7.41 19.32
CA ALA A 24 -29.29 6.16 18.79
C ALA A 24 -28.77 6.50 17.39
N PHE A 25 -27.51 6.95 17.31
CA PHE A 25 -26.84 7.04 16.02
C PHE A 25 -26.89 5.66 15.38
N ALA A 26 -27.58 5.57 14.26
CA ALA A 26 -27.60 4.33 13.49
C ALA A 26 -26.16 3.91 13.21
N GLN A 27 -25.82 2.66 13.55
CA GLN A 27 -24.50 2.10 13.30
C GLN A 27 -24.15 2.22 11.83
N THR A 28 -23.02 2.87 11.51
CA THR A 28 -22.51 2.94 10.15
C THR A 28 -21.79 1.64 9.82
N LYS A 29 -22.29 0.91 8.82
CA LYS A 29 -21.66 -0.31 8.32
C LYS A 29 -20.90 -0.01 7.04
N LEU A 30 -19.63 -0.44 6.97
CA LEU A 30 -18.72 -0.21 5.85
C LEU A 30 -18.11 -1.53 5.39
N ASN A 31 -17.94 -1.67 4.07
CA ASN A 31 -17.27 -2.80 3.44
C ASN A 31 -15.86 -2.40 3.00
N TYR A 32 -14.87 -3.20 3.38
CA TYR A 32 -13.45 -2.95 3.11
C TYR A 32 -12.87 -4.03 2.20
N SER A 33 -12.54 -3.68 0.96
CA SER A 33 -11.91 -4.57 -0.02
C SER A 33 -10.39 -4.57 0.16
N VAL A 34 -9.82 -5.75 0.37
CA VAL A 34 -8.38 -5.97 0.56
C VAL A 34 -7.90 -7.03 -0.43
N PHE A 35 -6.92 -6.71 -1.28
CA PHE A 35 -6.47 -7.68 -2.29
C PHE A 35 -5.57 -8.81 -1.73
N PHE A 36 -4.97 -8.61 -0.56
CA PHE A 36 -4.18 -9.65 0.11
C PHE A 36 -5.06 -10.81 0.61
N PRO A 37 -4.62 -12.07 0.45
CA PRO A 37 -5.34 -13.24 0.98
C PRO A 37 -5.53 -13.17 2.50
N ALA A 38 -6.57 -13.81 3.02
CA ALA A 38 -6.93 -13.74 4.44
C ALA A 38 -5.78 -14.07 5.43
N PRO A 39 -4.91 -15.09 5.19
CA PRO A 39 -3.82 -15.38 6.12
C PRO A 39 -2.63 -14.44 5.98
N HIS A 40 -2.60 -13.59 4.97
CA HIS A 40 -1.52 -12.65 4.74
C HIS A 40 -1.47 -11.57 5.83
N LYS A 41 -0.29 -11.26 6.36
CA LYS A 41 -0.14 -10.31 7.48
C LYS A 41 -0.74 -8.93 7.20
N ASN A 42 -0.69 -8.46 5.95
CA ASN A 42 -1.35 -7.20 5.57
C ASN A 42 -2.88 -7.28 5.66
N ALA A 43 -3.51 -8.41 5.35
CA ALA A 43 -4.95 -8.60 5.53
C ALA A 43 -5.33 -8.71 7.01
N VAL A 44 -4.48 -9.35 7.82
CA VAL A 44 -4.62 -9.41 9.27
C VAL A 44 -4.58 -7.99 9.87
N LEU A 45 -3.56 -7.18 9.51
CA LEU A 45 -3.45 -5.79 9.99
C LEU A 45 -4.63 -4.93 9.54
N ALA A 46 -5.14 -5.11 8.32
CA ALA A 46 -6.35 -4.42 7.85
C ALA A 46 -7.58 -4.79 8.69
N THR A 47 -7.67 -6.05 9.13
CA THR A 47 -8.74 -6.50 10.04
C THR A 47 -8.58 -5.91 11.44
N GLU A 48 -7.35 -5.80 11.94
CA GLU A 48 -7.05 -5.14 13.22
C GLU A 48 -7.40 -3.65 13.17
N TRP A 49 -7.06 -2.95 12.09
CA TRP A 49 -7.45 -1.55 11.85
C TRP A 49 -8.97 -1.37 11.89
N ALA A 50 -9.71 -2.24 11.18
CA ALA A 50 -11.16 -2.22 11.16
C ALA A 50 -11.76 -2.42 12.56
N LYS A 51 -11.22 -3.39 13.32
CA LYS A 51 -11.62 -3.67 14.71
C LYS A 51 -11.33 -2.50 15.64
N GLU A 52 -10.16 -1.88 15.51
CA GLU A 52 -9.73 -0.73 16.32
C GLU A 52 -10.65 0.46 16.13
N ILE A 53 -11.05 0.77 14.89
CA ILE A 53 -12.06 1.80 14.61
C ILE A 53 -13.39 1.45 15.28
N GLY A 54 -13.85 0.21 15.18
CA GLY A 54 -15.05 -0.25 15.86
C GLY A 54 -15.00 -0.02 17.37
N THR A 55 -13.87 -0.38 17.97
CA THR A 55 -13.64 -0.22 19.43
C THR A 55 -13.61 1.26 19.82
N ARG A 56 -12.80 2.10 19.16
CA ARG A 56 -12.66 3.53 19.52
C ARG A 56 -13.91 4.35 19.23
N THR A 57 -14.73 3.91 18.30
CA THR A 57 -16.03 4.56 18.00
C THR A 57 -17.17 4.00 18.85
N ASN A 58 -16.89 3.17 19.87
CA ASN A 58 -17.90 2.51 20.71
C ASN A 58 -18.97 1.79 19.86
N GLY A 59 -18.56 1.12 18.78
CA GLY A 59 -19.44 0.38 17.88
C GLY A 59 -20.28 1.23 16.92
N LYS A 60 -20.10 2.57 16.91
CA LYS A 60 -20.82 3.45 15.96
C LYS A 60 -20.42 3.18 14.50
N VAL A 61 -19.17 2.75 14.26
CA VAL A 61 -18.68 2.31 12.96
C VAL A 61 -18.31 0.83 13.02
N GLN A 62 -18.84 0.05 12.10
CA GLN A 62 -18.52 -1.37 11.92
C GLN A 62 -18.00 -1.59 10.51
N ILE A 63 -16.81 -2.16 10.39
CA ILE A 63 -16.15 -2.41 9.11
C ILE A 63 -16.03 -3.93 8.89
N THR A 64 -16.58 -4.41 7.79
CA THR A 64 -16.44 -5.80 7.34
C THR A 64 -15.32 -5.87 6.31
N VAL A 65 -14.29 -6.67 6.57
CA VAL A 65 -13.14 -6.84 5.67
C VAL A 65 -13.38 -7.99 4.72
N PHE A 66 -13.11 -7.77 3.43
CA PHE A 66 -13.21 -8.75 2.33
C PHE A 66 -11.81 -8.96 1.75
N PRO A 67 -11.06 -9.96 2.24
CA PRO A 67 -9.71 -10.24 1.78
C PRO A 67 -9.68 -11.01 0.46
N GLY A 68 -8.48 -11.07 -0.18
CA GLY A 68 -8.24 -11.86 -1.39
C GLY A 68 -8.88 -11.29 -2.66
N GLY A 69 -9.24 -10.01 -2.66
CA GLY A 69 -9.89 -9.38 -3.83
C GLY A 69 -11.32 -9.87 -4.09
N THR A 70 -11.98 -10.45 -3.08
CA THR A 70 -13.31 -11.08 -3.21
C THR A 70 -14.42 -10.06 -3.45
N LEU A 71 -14.25 -8.80 -3.02
CA LEU A 71 -15.22 -7.73 -3.27
C LEU A 71 -14.86 -6.94 -4.52
N THR A 72 -13.60 -6.55 -4.68
CA THR A 72 -13.06 -5.92 -5.89
C THR A 72 -11.68 -6.50 -6.21
N PRO A 73 -11.41 -6.87 -7.49
CA PRO A 73 -10.06 -7.26 -7.89
C PRO A 73 -9.03 -6.15 -7.62
N ALA A 74 -7.76 -6.53 -7.47
CA ALA A 74 -6.70 -5.60 -7.08
C ALA A 74 -6.57 -4.38 -8.01
N ASP A 75 -6.73 -4.57 -9.32
CA ASP A 75 -6.66 -3.54 -10.37
C ASP A 75 -7.95 -2.71 -10.52
N LYS A 76 -9.03 -3.13 -9.88
CA LYS A 76 -10.34 -2.44 -9.86
C LYS A 76 -10.67 -1.84 -8.49
N CYS A 77 -9.79 -2.00 -7.52
CA CYS A 77 -10.06 -1.62 -6.14
C CYS A 77 -10.31 -0.10 -5.99
N TYR A 78 -9.46 0.74 -6.59
CA TYR A 78 -9.63 2.20 -6.53
C TYR A 78 -10.95 2.65 -7.16
N ASP A 79 -11.21 2.22 -8.39
CA ASP A 79 -12.46 2.53 -9.12
C ASP A 79 -13.68 1.98 -8.37
N GLY A 80 -13.54 0.83 -7.72
CA GLY A 80 -14.58 0.24 -6.89
C GLY A 80 -14.95 1.10 -5.69
N VAL A 81 -13.97 1.75 -5.07
CA VAL A 81 -14.21 2.72 -3.98
C VAL A 81 -14.87 3.99 -4.53
N VAL A 82 -14.37 4.56 -5.62
CA VAL A 82 -14.96 5.74 -6.25
C VAL A 82 -16.44 5.51 -6.58
N LYS A 83 -16.77 4.35 -7.14
CA LYS A 83 -18.13 3.97 -7.55
C LYS A 83 -19.02 3.43 -6.41
N GLY A 84 -18.47 3.31 -5.18
CA GLY A 84 -19.23 2.79 -4.03
C GLY A 84 -19.50 1.28 -4.06
N ILE A 85 -18.78 0.49 -4.86
CA ILE A 85 -18.83 -0.98 -4.84
C ILE A 85 -18.23 -1.51 -3.53
N SER A 86 -17.15 -0.87 -3.06
CA SER A 86 -16.64 -0.99 -1.70
C SER A 86 -16.57 0.38 -1.06
N ASP A 87 -16.77 0.46 0.25
CA ASP A 87 -16.68 1.74 0.97
C ASP A 87 -15.23 2.11 1.23
N ILE A 88 -14.38 1.11 1.45
CA ILE A 88 -12.93 1.24 1.70
C ILE A 88 -12.19 0.27 0.80
N GLY A 89 -11.02 0.66 0.32
CA GLY A 89 -10.17 -0.16 -0.54
C GLY A 89 -8.70 -0.10 -0.17
N PHE A 90 -8.03 -1.25 -0.22
CA PHE A 90 -6.60 -1.40 -0.05
C PHE A 90 -6.00 -2.07 -1.30
N SER A 91 -5.16 -1.32 -2.02
CA SER A 91 -4.45 -1.86 -3.19
C SER A 91 -3.16 -1.06 -3.49
N VAL A 92 -2.52 -1.40 -4.60
CA VAL A 92 -1.28 -0.77 -5.08
C VAL A 92 -1.61 0.35 -6.07
N LEU A 93 -0.98 1.52 -5.94
CA LEU A 93 -1.15 2.65 -6.86
C LEU A 93 -0.91 2.23 -8.32
N ALA A 94 0.13 1.45 -8.55
CA ALA A 94 0.53 0.97 -9.87
C ALA A 94 -0.50 0.08 -10.59
N TYR A 95 -1.48 -0.48 -9.87
CA TYR A 95 -2.54 -1.28 -10.49
C TYR A 95 -3.60 -0.41 -11.18
N THR A 96 -3.80 0.84 -10.75
CA THR A 96 -4.69 1.81 -11.40
C THR A 96 -3.87 2.68 -12.37
N ARG A 97 -3.53 2.11 -13.52
CA ARG A 97 -2.58 2.69 -14.49
C ARG A 97 -2.94 4.12 -14.89
N GLY A 98 -1.93 5.00 -14.85
CA GLY A 98 -2.04 6.40 -15.31
C GLY A 98 -2.84 7.33 -14.40
N LYS A 99 -3.39 6.83 -13.28
CA LYS A 99 -4.17 7.61 -12.33
C LYS A 99 -3.30 8.49 -11.42
N PHE A 100 -2.08 8.05 -11.10
CA PHE A 100 -1.24 8.66 -10.08
C PHE A 100 0.12 9.17 -10.61
N PRO A 101 0.15 9.98 -11.71
CA PRO A 101 1.41 10.35 -12.36
C PRO A 101 2.37 11.14 -11.47
N LEU A 102 1.89 11.96 -10.53
CA LEU A 102 2.75 12.69 -9.60
C LEU A 102 3.19 11.80 -8.43
N THR A 103 2.27 10.96 -7.92
CA THR A 103 2.54 10.08 -6.78
C THR A 103 3.45 8.90 -7.17
N GLU A 104 3.61 8.57 -8.45
CA GLU A 104 4.61 7.62 -8.95
C GLU A 104 6.05 7.93 -8.50
N VAL A 105 6.33 9.14 -8.00
CA VAL A 105 7.63 9.47 -7.38
C VAL A 105 8.00 8.51 -6.26
N ALA A 106 7.02 7.99 -5.52
CA ALA A 106 7.24 7.03 -4.44
C ALA A 106 7.69 5.64 -4.92
N ASP A 107 7.46 5.32 -6.19
CA ASP A 107 7.85 4.05 -6.82
C ASP A 107 9.24 4.12 -7.47
N LEU A 108 9.84 5.31 -7.57
CA LEU A 108 11.17 5.48 -8.15
C LEU A 108 12.25 4.78 -7.30
N PRO A 109 13.36 4.36 -7.93
CA PRO A 109 14.51 3.77 -7.22
C PRO A 109 15.30 4.86 -6.48
N LEU A 110 14.71 5.40 -5.40
CA LEU A 110 15.26 6.50 -4.61
C LEU A 110 16.24 6.05 -3.53
N GLY A 111 16.45 4.74 -3.35
CA GLY A 111 17.35 4.20 -2.32
C GLY A 111 16.70 4.10 -0.94
N ALA A 112 15.40 3.85 -0.86
CA ALA A 112 14.74 3.51 0.40
C ALA A 112 15.29 2.19 0.95
N LYS A 113 15.72 2.20 2.25
CA LYS A 113 16.36 1.05 2.90
C LYS A 113 15.38 0.16 3.68
N SER A 114 14.16 0.64 3.89
CA SER A 114 13.12 -0.07 4.66
C SER A 114 11.73 0.34 4.20
N ALA A 115 10.75 -0.51 4.50
CA ALA A 115 9.35 -0.22 4.25
C ALA A 115 8.84 0.92 5.14
N LEU A 116 9.33 1.02 6.36
CA LEU A 116 9.00 2.13 7.24
C LEU A 116 9.45 3.48 6.64
N ALA A 117 10.66 3.52 6.06
CA ALA A 117 11.15 4.73 5.37
C ALA A 117 10.27 5.07 4.14
N SER A 118 9.94 4.09 3.32
CA SER A 118 9.04 4.26 2.16
C SER A 118 7.65 4.74 2.59
N THR A 119 7.11 4.17 3.66
CA THR A 119 5.80 4.55 4.21
C THR A 119 5.78 5.97 4.73
N ARG A 120 6.79 6.37 5.49
CA ARG A 120 6.92 7.76 5.96
C ARG A 120 7.08 8.73 4.80
N LEU A 121 7.92 8.38 3.82
CA LEU A 121 8.16 9.19 2.63
C LEU A 121 6.86 9.51 1.88
N ILE A 122 6.07 8.50 1.54
CA ILE A 122 4.85 8.69 0.75
C ILE A 122 3.78 9.50 1.52
N ASN A 123 3.69 9.36 2.85
CA ASN A 123 2.78 10.17 3.65
C ASN A 123 3.25 11.63 3.76
N GLU A 124 4.56 11.90 3.93
CA GLU A 124 5.10 13.25 3.91
C GLU A 124 4.93 13.90 2.52
N PHE A 125 5.14 13.14 1.43
CA PHE A 125 4.84 13.60 0.08
C PHE A 125 3.36 13.97 -0.06
N TYR A 126 2.44 13.10 0.36
CA TYR A 126 1.00 13.37 0.29
C TYR A 126 0.60 14.62 1.07
N LYS A 127 1.10 14.80 2.29
CA LYS A 127 0.86 16.01 3.10
C LYS A 127 1.35 17.27 2.41
N LYS A 128 2.53 17.21 1.77
CA LYS A 128 3.16 18.37 1.12
C LYS A 128 2.47 18.77 -0.17
N PHE A 129 2.21 17.80 -1.05
CA PHE A 129 1.75 18.10 -2.42
C PHE A 129 0.23 18.02 -2.57
N LYS A 130 -0.49 17.31 -1.68
CA LYS A 130 -1.94 17.10 -1.75
C LYS A 130 -2.40 16.83 -3.19
N PRO A 131 -1.87 15.77 -3.83
CA PRO A 131 -2.07 15.55 -5.26
C PRO A 131 -3.55 15.33 -5.57
N LYS A 132 -4.04 16.07 -6.58
CA LYS A 132 -5.43 15.98 -7.05
C LYS A 132 -5.83 14.59 -7.55
N GLU A 133 -4.88 13.72 -7.73
CA GLU A 133 -5.04 12.31 -8.09
C GLU A 133 -5.96 11.55 -7.13
N PHE A 134 -6.08 12.04 -5.89
CA PHE A 134 -6.92 11.46 -4.84
C PHE A 134 -8.21 12.26 -4.57
N ASP A 135 -8.55 13.26 -5.37
CA ASP A 135 -9.71 14.13 -5.09
C ASP A 135 -11.06 13.38 -5.08
N GLU A 136 -11.14 12.22 -5.73
CA GLU A 136 -12.35 11.39 -5.79
C GLU A 136 -12.56 10.51 -4.55
N VAL A 137 -11.56 10.42 -3.66
CA VAL A 137 -11.61 9.57 -2.46
C VAL A 137 -11.11 10.33 -1.23
N LYS A 138 -11.37 9.78 -0.05
CA LYS A 138 -10.66 10.14 1.17
C LYS A 138 -9.47 9.18 1.35
N VAL A 139 -8.26 9.71 1.36
CA VAL A 139 -7.09 8.94 1.75
C VAL A 139 -7.13 8.71 3.25
N MET A 140 -7.13 7.44 3.67
CA MET A 140 -7.01 7.05 5.06
C MET A 140 -5.53 7.09 5.47
N TYR A 141 -4.69 6.34 4.79
CA TYR A 141 -3.24 6.43 4.84
C TYR A 141 -2.62 5.81 3.59
N LEU A 142 -1.38 6.19 3.34
CA LEU A 142 -0.55 5.59 2.30
C LEU A 142 0.57 4.79 2.96
N HIS A 143 1.12 3.82 2.25
CA HIS A 143 2.29 3.09 2.71
C HIS A 143 3.09 2.55 1.52
N GLY A 144 4.33 2.14 1.76
CA GLY A 144 5.19 1.47 0.78
C GLY A 144 5.75 0.17 1.34
N HIS A 145 6.10 -0.76 0.46
CA HIS A 145 6.85 -1.95 0.85
C HIS A 145 8.35 -1.65 0.97
N GLY A 146 9.11 -2.58 1.51
CA GLY A 146 10.57 -2.55 1.55
C GLY A 146 11.20 -2.57 0.15
N PRO A 147 12.54 -2.59 0.05
CA PRO A 147 13.20 -2.64 -1.25
C PRO A 147 12.71 -3.78 -2.12
N GLY A 148 12.16 -3.45 -3.29
CA GLY A 148 11.79 -4.41 -4.32
C GLY A 148 13.03 -4.82 -5.10
N ILE A 149 13.34 -6.11 -5.09
CA ILE A 149 14.53 -6.72 -5.66
C ILE A 149 14.16 -7.89 -6.59
N LEU A 150 15.13 -8.49 -7.23
CA LEU A 150 14.91 -9.51 -8.24
C LEU A 150 14.89 -10.93 -7.66
N HIS A 151 13.82 -11.69 -7.94
CA HIS A 151 13.66 -13.11 -7.61
C HIS A 151 13.54 -13.94 -8.89
N THR A 152 14.36 -14.97 -9.06
CA THR A 152 14.45 -15.71 -10.33
C THR A 152 14.58 -17.23 -10.12
N LYS A 153 14.27 -17.98 -11.19
CA LYS A 153 14.51 -19.43 -11.24
C LYS A 153 15.97 -19.78 -11.52
N LYS A 154 16.67 -18.90 -12.26
CA LYS A 154 18.09 -19.03 -12.61
C LYS A 154 18.88 -17.93 -11.91
N GLU A 155 20.15 -18.21 -11.67
CA GLU A 155 21.05 -17.22 -11.05
C GLU A 155 21.28 -16.02 -11.97
N VAL A 156 21.21 -14.81 -11.39
CA VAL A 156 21.46 -13.54 -12.07
C VAL A 156 22.52 -12.78 -11.26
N LYS A 157 23.68 -12.56 -11.84
CA LYS A 157 24.83 -11.87 -11.24
C LYS A 157 25.24 -10.60 -11.99
N SER A 158 24.67 -10.39 -13.16
CA SER A 158 25.01 -9.28 -14.05
C SER A 158 23.81 -8.88 -14.92
N LEU A 159 23.88 -7.68 -15.52
CA LEU A 159 22.90 -7.22 -16.52
C LEU A 159 22.82 -8.17 -17.71
N GLN A 160 23.94 -8.85 -18.06
CA GLN A 160 23.95 -9.80 -19.16
C GLN A 160 23.05 -11.00 -18.91
N ASP A 161 22.95 -11.46 -17.64
CA ASP A 161 22.12 -12.60 -17.26
C ASP A 161 20.62 -12.31 -17.34
N LEU A 162 20.22 -11.02 -17.31
CA LEU A 162 18.82 -10.59 -17.46
C LEU A 162 18.31 -10.62 -18.89
N LYS A 163 19.22 -10.60 -19.89
CA LYS A 163 18.80 -10.54 -21.29
C LYS A 163 17.93 -11.75 -21.66
N GLY A 164 16.75 -11.44 -22.20
CA GLY A 164 15.79 -12.45 -22.64
C GLY A 164 14.94 -13.07 -21.52
N LEU A 165 15.21 -12.74 -20.25
CA LEU A 165 14.35 -13.19 -19.14
C LEU A 165 13.04 -12.40 -19.15
N LYS A 166 11.93 -13.11 -18.95
CA LYS A 166 10.61 -12.53 -18.72
C LYS A 166 10.44 -12.29 -17.22
N ILE A 167 10.41 -11.02 -16.82
CA ILE A 167 10.32 -10.64 -15.41
C ILE A 167 8.96 -10.02 -15.11
N ARG A 168 8.23 -10.64 -14.21
CA ARG A 168 6.98 -10.06 -13.73
C ARG A 168 7.27 -8.78 -12.94
N CYS A 169 6.54 -7.74 -13.24
CA CYS A 169 6.62 -6.45 -12.57
C CYS A 169 5.33 -5.65 -12.77
N THR A 170 5.20 -4.50 -12.09
CA THR A 170 4.05 -3.61 -12.22
C THR A 170 4.49 -2.17 -12.19
N GLY A 171 3.70 -1.28 -12.79
CA GLY A 171 3.97 0.15 -12.77
C GLY A 171 5.38 0.50 -13.23
N LEU A 172 6.06 1.28 -12.42
CA LEU A 172 7.41 1.78 -12.71
C LEU A 172 8.46 0.65 -12.72
N ALA A 173 8.26 -0.43 -11.95
CA ALA A 173 9.15 -1.58 -11.96
C ALA A 173 9.25 -2.24 -13.35
N ALA A 174 8.25 -2.05 -14.22
CA ALA A 174 8.33 -2.48 -15.62
C ALA A 174 9.38 -1.68 -16.40
N LYS A 175 9.50 -0.38 -16.15
CA LYS A 175 10.55 0.46 -16.75
C LYS A 175 11.92 0.06 -16.22
N ILE A 176 12.03 -0.20 -14.89
CA ILE A 176 13.27 -0.71 -14.29
C ILE A 176 13.68 -2.01 -14.96
N SER A 177 12.79 -2.99 -15.07
CA SER A 177 13.04 -4.27 -15.73
C SER A 177 13.55 -4.10 -17.17
N THR A 178 12.93 -3.18 -17.94
CA THR A 178 13.35 -2.86 -19.32
C THR A 178 14.75 -2.24 -19.36
N GLN A 179 15.03 -1.28 -18.49
CA GLN A 179 16.36 -0.62 -18.43
C GLN A 179 17.48 -1.59 -18.04
N LEU A 180 17.15 -2.57 -17.21
CA LEU A 180 18.07 -3.65 -16.84
C LEU A 180 18.25 -4.71 -17.96
N GLY A 181 17.50 -4.64 -19.07
CA GLY A 181 17.62 -5.54 -20.23
C GLY A 181 16.70 -6.77 -20.21
N ALA A 182 15.78 -6.87 -19.26
CA ALA A 182 14.78 -7.93 -19.23
C ALA A 182 13.50 -7.55 -20.00
N THR A 183 12.64 -8.54 -20.22
CA THR A 183 11.30 -8.34 -20.81
C THR A 183 10.26 -8.24 -19.69
N PRO A 184 9.63 -7.08 -19.46
CA PRO A 184 8.63 -6.93 -18.43
C PRO A 184 7.32 -7.63 -18.78
N VAL A 185 6.72 -8.33 -17.81
CA VAL A 185 5.39 -8.93 -17.93
C VAL A 185 4.52 -8.40 -16.78
N ALA A 186 3.53 -7.56 -17.12
CA ALA A 186 2.70 -6.91 -16.13
C ALA A 186 1.52 -7.80 -15.71
N MET A 187 1.42 -8.08 -14.40
CA MET A 187 0.28 -8.79 -13.79
C MET A 187 0.17 -8.49 -12.29
N PRO A 188 -1.03 -8.58 -11.68
CA PRO A 188 -1.21 -8.47 -10.23
C PRO A 188 -0.49 -9.57 -9.45
N MET A 189 -0.24 -9.35 -8.15
CA MET A 189 0.45 -10.30 -7.27
C MET A 189 -0.21 -11.67 -7.23
N GLY A 190 -1.54 -11.74 -7.20
CA GLY A 190 -2.29 -12.99 -7.10
C GLY A 190 -2.08 -13.97 -8.26
N GLU A 191 -1.68 -13.49 -9.43
CA GLU A 191 -1.44 -14.31 -10.62
C GLU A 191 0.02 -14.80 -10.72
N THR A 192 0.92 -14.21 -9.94
CA THR A 192 2.38 -14.36 -10.14
C THR A 192 2.88 -15.74 -9.75
N TYR A 193 2.34 -16.36 -8.69
CA TYR A 193 2.74 -17.71 -8.30
C TYR A 193 2.52 -18.72 -9.44
N ASP A 194 1.34 -18.71 -10.03
CA ASP A 194 0.99 -19.58 -11.14
C ASP A 194 1.84 -19.29 -12.40
N ALA A 195 2.06 -18.01 -12.70
CA ALA A 195 2.91 -17.60 -13.84
C ALA A 195 4.35 -18.08 -13.66
N LEU A 196 4.92 -17.96 -12.45
CA LEU A 196 6.23 -18.51 -12.09
C LEU A 196 6.22 -20.03 -12.19
N SER A 197 5.26 -20.71 -11.56
CA SER A 197 5.18 -22.16 -11.54
C SER A 197 5.14 -22.77 -12.94
N ARG A 198 4.31 -22.20 -13.82
CA ARG A 198 4.14 -22.68 -15.20
C ARG A 198 5.21 -22.19 -16.19
N GLY A 199 6.16 -21.35 -15.77
CA GLY A 199 7.21 -20.81 -16.65
C GLY A 199 6.75 -19.75 -17.62
N VAL A 200 5.62 -19.09 -17.38
CA VAL A 200 5.18 -17.91 -18.14
C VAL A 200 6.15 -16.75 -17.93
N VAL A 201 6.70 -16.65 -16.71
CA VAL A 201 7.77 -15.75 -16.36
C VAL A 201 8.95 -16.50 -15.70
N ASP A 202 10.15 -15.96 -15.86
CA ASP A 202 11.41 -16.52 -15.36
C ASP A 202 11.73 -16.00 -13.94
N GLY A 203 11.12 -14.88 -13.57
CA GLY A 203 11.31 -14.23 -12.28
C GLY A 203 10.31 -13.11 -12.05
N SER A 204 10.48 -12.42 -10.94
CA SER A 204 9.66 -11.27 -10.57
C SER A 204 10.48 -10.26 -9.77
N MET A 205 10.12 -8.98 -9.86
CA MET A 205 10.60 -7.94 -8.96
C MET A 205 9.55 -7.73 -7.85
N ALA A 206 9.99 -7.81 -6.59
CA ALA A 206 9.16 -7.62 -5.39
C ALA A 206 10.04 -7.49 -4.14
N PRO A 207 9.48 -7.10 -2.97
CA PRO A 207 10.18 -7.21 -1.69
C PRO A 207 10.34 -8.68 -1.27
N TYR A 208 11.20 -8.95 -0.30
CA TYR A 208 11.43 -10.29 0.25
C TYR A 208 10.15 -10.96 0.78
N GLU A 209 9.22 -10.19 1.29
CA GLU A 209 7.93 -10.66 1.79
C GLU A 209 7.23 -11.61 0.81
N ALA A 210 7.30 -11.32 -0.50
CA ALA A 210 6.64 -12.12 -1.54
C ALA A 210 7.07 -13.60 -1.54
N LEU A 211 8.28 -13.88 -1.07
CA LEU A 211 8.81 -15.24 -1.03
C LEU A 211 8.06 -16.12 -0.04
N GLN A 212 7.59 -15.56 1.08
CA GLN A 212 6.79 -16.27 2.07
C GLN A 212 5.30 -15.96 1.91
N GLY A 213 4.89 -14.69 1.92
CA GLY A 213 3.48 -14.29 1.95
C GLY A 213 2.70 -14.71 0.71
N TRP A 214 3.36 -14.77 -0.45
CA TRP A 214 2.80 -15.24 -1.72
C TRP A 214 3.41 -16.55 -2.18
N LYS A 215 4.19 -17.24 -1.31
CA LYS A 215 4.80 -18.54 -1.55
C LYS A 215 5.78 -18.62 -2.72
N TRP A 216 6.27 -17.48 -3.23
CA TRP A 216 7.17 -17.49 -4.39
C TRP A 216 8.49 -18.21 -4.12
N GLY A 217 8.95 -18.28 -2.87
CA GLY A 217 10.12 -19.07 -2.48
C GLY A 217 10.03 -20.56 -2.82
N GLU A 218 8.83 -21.07 -3.15
CA GLU A 218 8.63 -22.46 -3.62
C GLU A 218 8.98 -22.61 -5.11
N VAL A 219 8.81 -21.55 -5.90
CA VAL A 219 8.88 -21.56 -7.37
C VAL A 219 10.05 -20.77 -7.95
N VAL A 220 10.77 -19.98 -7.13
CA VAL A 220 12.05 -19.35 -7.45
C VAL A 220 13.19 -19.99 -6.68
N LYS A 221 14.43 -19.82 -7.12
CA LYS A 221 15.61 -20.40 -6.47
C LYS A 221 16.68 -19.39 -6.09
N PHE A 222 16.61 -18.20 -6.63
CA PHE A 222 17.61 -17.14 -6.45
C PHE A 222 16.93 -15.82 -6.13
N THR A 223 17.56 -15.04 -5.26
CA THR A 223 17.23 -13.65 -5.01
C THR A 223 18.50 -12.84 -5.23
N THR A 224 18.47 -11.91 -6.18
CA THR A 224 19.58 -10.98 -6.42
C THR A 224 19.31 -9.69 -5.66
N GLU A 225 20.21 -9.35 -4.75
CA GLU A 225 20.17 -8.11 -3.96
C GLU A 225 20.74 -6.96 -4.82
N ASP A 226 19.89 -6.40 -5.66
CA ASP A 226 20.19 -5.31 -6.60
C ASP A 226 19.85 -3.93 -5.99
N TRP A 227 20.49 -3.62 -4.86
CA TRP A 227 20.19 -2.42 -4.06
C TRP A 227 20.26 -1.10 -4.85
N GLY A 228 21.09 -1.05 -5.90
CA GLY A 228 21.23 0.13 -6.76
C GLY A 228 20.03 0.39 -7.69
N ALA A 229 19.21 -0.62 -7.93
CA ALA A 229 18.00 -0.54 -8.75
C ALA A 229 16.72 -0.81 -7.95
N ALA A 230 16.86 -1.07 -6.64
CA ALA A 230 15.74 -1.38 -5.76
C ALA A 230 14.73 -0.23 -5.71
N TYR A 231 13.47 -0.58 -5.83
CA TYR A 231 12.32 0.33 -5.84
C TYR A 231 11.40 0.05 -4.65
N SER A 232 10.43 0.91 -4.42
CA SER A 232 9.26 0.60 -3.58
C SER A 232 8.01 0.74 -4.43
N SER A 233 6.87 0.19 -3.97
CA SER A 233 5.57 0.54 -4.54
C SER A 233 4.70 1.21 -3.50
N GLY A 234 4.19 2.36 -3.87
CA GLY A 234 3.18 3.04 -3.08
C GLY A 234 1.86 2.25 -3.07
N MET A 235 1.26 2.16 -1.91
CA MET A 235 -0.04 1.52 -1.68
C MET A 235 -0.97 2.49 -0.97
N PHE A 236 -2.24 2.29 -1.18
CA PHE A 236 -3.27 3.13 -0.59
C PHE A 236 -4.23 2.32 0.29
N VAL A 237 -4.70 2.96 1.35
CA VAL A 237 -5.98 2.68 1.99
C VAL A 237 -6.83 3.93 1.81
N VAL A 238 -7.90 3.81 1.03
CA VAL A 238 -8.79 4.92 0.67
C VAL A 238 -10.24 4.58 0.98
N MET A 239 -11.04 5.61 1.25
CA MET A 239 -12.46 5.48 1.52
C MET A 239 -13.26 6.30 0.52
N ASN A 240 -14.45 5.82 0.17
CA ASN A 240 -15.42 6.56 -0.64
C ASN A 240 -15.70 7.92 0.01
N LYS A 241 -15.63 8.98 -0.79
CA LYS A 241 -15.70 10.36 -0.30
C LYS A 241 -17.04 10.71 0.32
N ASP A 242 -18.12 10.22 -0.25
CA ASP A 242 -19.47 10.49 0.28
C ASP A 242 -19.69 9.76 1.60
N LYS A 243 -19.21 8.52 1.72
CA LYS A 243 -19.25 7.76 2.97
C LYS A 243 -18.45 8.43 4.08
N TRP A 244 -17.26 8.96 3.75
CA TRP A 244 -16.46 9.74 4.69
C TRP A 244 -17.19 11.01 5.14
N ASN A 245 -17.73 11.77 4.20
CA ASN A 245 -18.42 13.04 4.48
C ASN A 245 -19.71 12.84 5.29
N ALA A 246 -20.33 11.66 5.22
CA ALA A 246 -21.51 11.31 5.99
C ALA A 246 -21.19 10.96 7.47
N LEU A 247 -19.91 10.74 7.83
CA LEU A 247 -19.50 10.46 9.20
C LEU A 247 -19.51 11.74 10.04
N PRO A 248 -19.98 11.68 11.31
CA PRO A 248 -19.87 12.80 12.24
C PRO A 248 -18.40 13.25 12.45
N PRO A 249 -18.14 14.53 12.71
CA PRO A 249 -16.78 15.06 12.87
C PRO A 249 -15.98 14.40 14.00
N ASP A 250 -16.61 14.02 15.11
CA ASP A 250 -15.97 13.30 16.22
C ASP A 250 -15.50 11.90 15.76
N ILE A 251 -16.29 11.21 14.97
CA ILE A 251 -15.94 9.90 14.38
C ILE A 251 -14.79 10.05 13.38
N GLN A 252 -14.83 11.08 12.50
CA GLN A 252 -13.74 11.35 11.58
C GLN A 252 -12.42 11.58 12.33
N GLN A 253 -12.42 12.37 13.41
CA GLN A 253 -11.22 12.62 14.22
C GLN A 253 -10.66 11.34 14.86
N ILE A 254 -11.52 10.44 15.35
CA ILE A 254 -11.09 9.15 15.89
C ILE A 254 -10.42 8.32 14.80
N ILE A 255 -11.04 8.23 13.63
CA ILE A 255 -10.50 7.46 12.49
C ILE A 255 -9.16 8.03 12.03
N GLU A 256 -9.02 9.36 11.94
CA GLU A 256 -7.74 10.00 11.56
C GLU A 256 -6.60 9.61 12.51
N LYS A 257 -6.84 9.58 13.83
CA LYS A 257 -5.83 9.13 14.80
C LYS A 257 -5.46 7.66 14.60
N VAL A 258 -6.44 6.80 14.34
CA VAL A 258 -6.18 5.39 14.03
C VAL A 258 -5.37 5.27 12.75
N ASN A 259 -5.66 6.07 11.73
CA ASN A 259 -4.94 6.06 10.46
C ASN A 259 -3.45 6.43 10.63
N GLU A 260 -3.15 7.47 11.43
CA GLU A 260 -1.77 7.87 11.72
C GLU A 260 -0.99 6.75 12.41
N GLU A 261 -1.58 6.10 13.41
CA GLU A 261 -0.97 4.97 14.12
C GLU A 261 -0.77 3.76 13.21
N TYR A 262 -1.74 3.47 12.35
CA TYR A 262 -1.69 2.32 11.48
C TYR A 262 -0.81 2.51 10.24
N ALA A 263 -0.59 3.73 9.77
CA ALA A 263 0.43 4.00 8.78
C ALA A 263 1.83 3.59 9.28
N GLU A 264 2.15 3.96 10.53
CA GLU A 264 3.42 3.58 11.16
C GLU A 264 3.52 2.07 11.44
N LYS A 265 2.43 1.44 11.93
CA LYS A 265 2.35 -0.02 12.12
C LYS A 265 2.51 -0.77 10.81
N GLN A 266 1.91 -0.25 9.72
CA GLN A 266 1.99 -0.86 8.40
C GLN A 266 3.43 -0.87 7.87
N GLY A 267 4.16 0.25 8.01
CA GLY A 267 5.57 0.31 7.62
C GLY A 267 6.44 -0.68 8.41
N LYS A 268 6.25 -0.77 9.72
CA LYS A 268 6.96 -1.73 10.59
C LYS A 268 6.61 -3.17 10.26
N LEU A 269 5.34 -3.47 10.04
CA LEU A 269 4.90 -4.80 9.63
C LEU A 269 5.59 -5.25 8.33
N TRP A 270 5.68 -4.34 7.34
CA TRP A 270 6.38 -4.65 6.10
C TRP A 270 7.85 -5.04 6.33
N ASP A 271 8.58 -4.31 7.19
CA ASP A 271 9.97 -4.65 7.53
C ASP A 271 10.07 -6.02 8.25
N GLU A 272 9.12 -6.33 9.14
CA GLU A 272 9.05 -7.62 9.82
C GLU A 272 8.80 -8.78 8.86
N ILE A 273 7.85 -8.64 7.93
CA ILE A 273 7.53 -9.70 6.98
C ILE A 273 8.56 -9.82 5.86
N ASP A 274 9.29 -8.75 5.52
CA ASP A 274 10.45 -8.80 4.62
C ASP A 274 11.56 -9.64 5.23
N LYS A 275 11.87 -9.40 6.51
CA LYS A 275 12.83 -10.23 7.24
C LYS A 275 12.40 -11.69 7.29
N ALA A 276 11.14 -11.96 7.62
CA ALA A 276 10.60 -13.31 7.65
C ALA A 276 10.65 -13.99 6.26
N GLY A 277 10.37 -13.25 5.19
CA GLY A 277 10.48 -13.74 3.80
C GLY A 277 11.92 -14.10 3.41
N LYS A 278 12.90 -13.29 3.83
CA LYS A 278 14.33 -13.59 3.65
C LYS A 278 14.71 -14.88 4.40
N ASP A 279 14.38 -14.97 5.68
CA ASP A 279 14.69 -16.13 6.52
C ASP A 279 14.02 -17.40 5.97
N TYR A 280 12.77 -17.32 5.55
CA TYR A 280 12.03 -18.41 4.93
C TYR A 280 12.71 -18.93 3.66
N THR A 281 13.14 -18.04 2.76
CA THR A 281 13.73 -18.42 1.48
C THR A 281 15.10 -19.08 1.68
N VAL A 282 15.90 -18.57 2.63
CA VAL A 282 17.20 -19.19 3.01
C VAL A 282 16.98 -20.55 3.64
N GLY A 283 16.01 -20.70 4.55
CA GLY A 283 15.63 -21.96 5.17
C GLY A 283 15.17 -23.02 4.18
N ARG A 284 14.69 -22.64 3.01
CA ARG A 284 14.34 -23.54 1.88
C ARG A 284 15.54 -23.94 1.03
N GLY A 285 16.73 -23.42 1.29
CA GLY A 285 17.94 -23.63 0.50
C GLY A 285 17.99 -22.79 -0.79
N ASN A 286 17.16 -21.77 -0.94
CA ASN A 286 17.27 -20.80 -2.02
C ASN A 286 18.50 -19.91 -1.77
N LYS A 287 19.10 -19.44 -2.85
CA LYS A 287 20.37 -18.68 -2.78
C LYS A 287 20.13 -17.19 -2.86
N ILE A 288 20.79 -16.44 -2.01
CA ILE A 288 20.92 -15.00 -2.10
C ILE A 288 22.18 -14.68 -2.87
N VAL A 289 22.05 -13.84 -3.90
CA VAL A 289 23.10 -13.40 -4.79
C VAL A 289 23.35 -11.92 -4.51
N SER A 290 24.50 -11.61 -3.91
CA SER A 290 24.95 -10.23 -3.75
C SER A 290 25.73 -9.81 -4.98
N LEU A 291 25.36 -8.69 -5.60
CA LEU A 291 26.09 -8.13 -6.73
C LEU A 291 27.44 -7.57 -6.23
N SER A 292 28.47 -7.67 -7.07
CA SER A 292 29.70 -6.91 -6.85
C SER A 292 29.41 -5.41 -6.84
N GLN A 293 30.32 -4.62 -6.24
CA GLN A 293 30.16 -3.17 -6.21
C GLN A 293 30.07 -2.57 -7.63
N ASP A 294 30.90 -3.05 -8.53
CA ASP A 294 30.90 -2.60 -9.93
C ASP A 294 29.61 -2.96 -10.65
N GLU A 295 29.09 -4.16 -10.42
CA GLU A 295 27.85 -4.59 -11.05
C GLU A 295 26.65 -3.81 -10.48
N ASN A 296 26.59 -3.65 -9.15
CA ASN A 296 25.56 -2.84 -8.52
C ASN A 296 25.58 -1.38 -9.02
N TRP A 297 26.75 -0.81 -9.26
CA TRP A 297 26.91 0.51 -9.88
C TRP A 297 26.35 0.54 -11.32
N LYS A 298 26.62 -0.47 -12.14
CA LYS A 298 26.03 -0.57 -13.49
C LYS A 298 24.50 -0.61 -13.44
N TRP A 299 23.93 -1.36 -12.51
CA TRP A 299 22.48 -1.40 -12.33
C TRP A 299 21.93 -0.03 -11.93
N THR A 300 22.56 0.64 -10.98
CA THR A 300 22.21 2.02 -10.59
C THR A 300 22.21 2.96 -11.80
N MET A 301 23.26 2.91 -12.62
CA MET A 301 23.37 3.77 -13.80
C MET A 301 22.37 3.43 -14.89
N ALA A 302 22.02 2.14 -15.04
CA ALA A 302 21.01 1.71 -16.01
C ALA A 302 19.60 2.25 -15.67
N VAL A 303 19.24 2.37 -14.40
CA VAL A 303 17.92 2.85 -13.98
C VAL A 303 17.82 4.37 -13.78
N LYS A 304 18.96 5.06 -13.75
CA LYS A 304 19.00 6.52 -13.56
C LYS A 304 18.11 7.32 -14.52
N PRO A 305 18.04 6.99 -15.84
CA PRO A 305 17.18 7.71 -16.78
C PRO A 305 15.69 7.71 -16.41
N ILE A 306 15.24 6.75 -15.60
CA ILE A 306 13.84 6.68 -15.15
C ILE A 306 13.43 7.91 -14.34
N LEU A 307 14.38 8.50 -13.58
CA LEU A 307 14.13 9.71 -12.80
C LEU A 307 13.90 10.91 -13.72
N ASP A 308 14.70 11.03 -14.78
CA ASP A 308 14.58 12.10 -15.78
C ASP A 308 13.28 11.94 -16.58
N ASP A 309 12.93 10.71 -16.95
CA ASP A 309 11.65 10.39 -17.60
C ASP A 309 10.45 10.76 -16.72
N TYR A 310 10.51 10.49 -15.42
CA TYR A 310 9.45 10.91 -14.48
C TYR A 310 9.27 12.43 -14.50
N VAL A 311 10.36 13.18 -14.39
CA VAL A 311 10.33 14.66 -14.41
C VAL A 311 9.76 15.17 -15.74
N LYS A 312 10.20 14.62 -16.87
CA LYS A 312 9.69 14.97 -18.20
C LYS A 312 8.20 14.69 -18.33
N ASN A 313 7.76 13.46 -18.00
CA ASN A 313 6.37 13.03 -18.14
C ASN A 313 5.40 13.83 -17.23
N THR A 314 5.83 14.16 -16.02
CA THR A 314 5.04 15.00 -15.12
C THR A 314 4.97 16.45 -15.59
N LYS A 315 6.07 17.00 -16.11
CA LYS A 315 6.10 18.36 -16.72
C LYS A 315 5.15 18.45 -17.91
N GLU A 316 5.11 17.46 -18.78
CA GLU A 316 4.19 17.42 -19.94
C GLU A 316 2.71 17.44 -19.51
N LYS A 317 2.42 16.94 -18.29
CA LYS A 317 1.09 16.97 -17.67
C LYS A 317 0.83 18.22 -16.82
N GLY A 318 1.75 19.18 -16.78
CA GLY A 318 1.64 20.39 -15.95
C GLY A 318 1.78 20.13 -14.45
N LEU A 319 2.40 19.00 -14.06
CA LEU A 319 2.59 18.59 -12.66
C LEU A 319 3.99 18.98 -12.16
N PRO A 320 4.18 19.24 -10.86
CA PRO A 320 5.44 19.67 -10.27
C PRO A 320 6.39 18.50 -9.98
N GLY A 321 6.69 17.66 -10.98
CA GLY A 321 7.47 16.42 -10.79
C GLY A 321 8.90 16.65 -10.35
N GLN A 322 9.58 17.72 -10.85
CA GLN A 322 10.92 18.07 -10.40
C GLN A 322 10.97 18.41 -8.90
N ASP A 323 9.97 19.18 -8.41
CA ASP A 323 9.88 19.52 -6.99
C ASP A 323 9.52 18.30 -6.13
N ALA A 324 8.63 17.43 -6.65
CA ALA A 324 8.26 16.19 -6.00
C ALA A 324 9.48 15.25 -5.84
N LEU A 325 10.27 15.07 -6.90
CA LEU A 325 11.48 14.24 -6.87
C LEU A 325 12.51 14.80 -5.88
N ARG A 326 12.80 16.10 -5.94
CA ARG A 326 13.73 16.75 -5.01
C ARG A 326 13.27 16.60 -3.57
N PHE A 327 12.00 16.89 -3.28
CA PHE A 327 11.41 16.75 -1.95
C PHE A 327 11.55 15.30 -1.42
N CYS A 328 11.25 14.31 -2.26
CA CYS A 328 11.35 12.91 -1.87
C CYS A 328 12.80 12.49 -1.56
N LEU A 329 13.78 12.90 -2.37
CA LEU A 329 15.20 12.62 -2.11
C LEU A 329 15.68 13.26 -0.79
N GLU A 330 15.38 14.54 -0.56
CA GLU A 330 15.73 15.25 0.68
C GLU A 330 15.03 14.65 1.91
N THR A 331 13.77 14.30 1.79
CA THR A 331 12.97 13.72 2.88
C THR A 331 13.46 12.32 3.22
N LEU A 332 13.70 11.48 2.23
CA LEU A 332 14.22 10.13 2.43
C LEU A 332 15.59 10.15 3.11
N TYR A 333 16.49 11.04 2.68
CA TYR A 333 17.78 11.24 3.34
C TYR A 333 17.64 11.58 4.83
N LYS A 334 16.67 12.44 5.20
CA LYS A 334 16.40 12.80 6.59
C LYS A 334 15.81 11.64 7.39
N ILE A 335 14.93 10.86 6.80
CA ILE A 335 14.27 9.71 7.43
C ILE A 335 15.29 8.60 7.75
N GLN A 336 16.33 8.45 6.94
CA GLN A 336 17.29 7.35 7.01
C GLN A 336 18.59 7.69 7.77
N LYS A 337 18.73 8.93 8.28
CA LYS A 337 19.76 9.35 9.21
C LYS A 337 19.50 8.83 10.62
#